data_7d2ca6a5989a8a5300b3939cfdc4b0b2
#
_entry.id   7d2ca6a5989a8a5300b3939cfdc4b0b2
#
_cell.length_a   1.000
_cell.length_b   1.000
_cell.length_c   1.000
_cell.angle_alpha   90.00
_cell.angle_beta   90.00
_cell.angle_gamma   90.00
#
_symmetry.space_group_name_H-M   'P 1'
#
loop_
_entity.id
_entity.type
_entity.pdbx_description
1 polymer ?
#
loop_
_entity_poly.entity_id
_entity_poly.type
_entity_poly.pdbx_seq_one_letter_code
_entity_poly.pdbx_strand_id
1 'polypeptide(L)'
;MKSQPEDDDVNTGRPGGRPADYYLVELERGPAWDELRLRRKQAGWDEHAAFMDVLAEEGFVVLGGPVGKGDGDRVLLVVEANSETTIRARLASDPWAGTILTIASVKPWSVWMRAPRR
;
A
#
# COMPACT_ATOMS: atom_id res chain seq x y z
N MET A 1 17.11 -6.43 -18.52
CA MET A 1 16.61 -5.24 -17.86
C MET A 1 17.61 -4.14 -18.01
N LYS A 2 17.13 -2.92 -18.35
CA LYS A 2 17.99 -1.83 -18.53
C LYS A 2 18.26 -1.16 -17.25
N SER A 3 19.48 -0.74 -17.01
CA SER A 3 19.73 0.00 -15.84
C SER A 3 19.20 1.39 -15.95
N GLN A 4 18.88 2.01 -14.87
CA GLN A 4 18.42 3.33 -14.87
C GLN A 4 19.52 4.27 -15.04
N PRO A 5 19.44 5.15 -15.85
CA PRO A 5 20.47 6.11 -15.91
C PRO A 5 20.18 7.16 -14.98
N GLU A 6 20.63 7.25 -14.56
CA GLU A 6 20.30 8.12 -14.09
C GLU A 6 19.62 9.21 -14.42
N ASP A 7 19.46 8.68 -15.27
CA ASP A 7 18.71 9.28 -15.61
C ASP A 7 17.89 9.61 -15.83
N ASP A 8 18.10 9.29 -16.04
CA ASP A 8 17.25 9.43 -16.17
C ASP A 8 16.48 9.67 -15.98
N ASP A 9 16.70 9.67 -15.92
CA ASP A 9 15.87 9.81 -15.60
C ASP A 9 15.11 10.09 -15.44
N VAL A 10 15.51 10.23 -15.74
CA VAL A 10 14.81 10.33 -15.51
C VAL A 10 13.66 10.40 -15.28
N ASN A 11 13.19 10.69 -15.40
CA ASN A 11 12.02 10.80 -15.19
C ASN A 11 11.14 10.30 -15.38
N THR A 12 11.27 10.34 -15.30
CA THR A 12 10.51 9.63 -15.84
C THR A 12 9.04 9.77 -15.92
N GLY A 13 8.53 10.56 -16.66
CA GLY A 13 7.15 10.69 -16.89
C GLY A 13 6.39 11.49 -15.90
N ARG A 14 7.06 12.08 -14.97
CA ARG A 14 6.41 12.93 -14.01
C ARG A 14 6.76 14.37 -14.27
N PRO A 15 5.80 15.26 -14.09
CA PRO A 15 6.13 16.66 -14.21
C PRO A 15 7.23 17.03 -13.23
N GLY A 16 8.17 17.79 -13.63
CA GLY A 16 9.30 18.13 -12.80
C GLY A 16 10.44 17.15 -12.87
N GLY A 17 10.24 16.03 -13.57
CA GLY A 17 11.36 15.12 -13.81
C GLY A 17 11.81 14.27 -12.64
N ARG A 18 11.04 14.20 -11.58
CA ARG A 18 11.42 13.37 -10.46
C ARG A 18 10.84 11.98 -10.63
N PRO A 19 11.61 10.95 -10.30
CA PRO A 19 11.03 9.61 -10.28
C PRO A 19 10.00 9.49 -9.16
N ALA A 20 9.07 8.60 -9.34
CA ALA A 20 8.11 8.31 -8.30
C ALA A 20 8.79 7.58 -7.16
N ASP A 21 8.40 7.89 -5.95
CA ASP A 21 8.88 7.20 -4.77
C ASP A 21 7.86 6.16 -4.36
N TYR A 22 8.28 4.91 -4.36
CA TYR A 22 7.42 3.81 -3.99
C TYR A 22 7.85 3.20 -2.68
N TYR A 23 6.86 2.65 -1.98
CA TYR A 23 7.08 1.95 -0.73
C TYR A 23 6.25 0.68 -0.75
N LEU A 24 6.79 -0.37 -0.15
CA LEU A 24 6.05 -1.59 0.10
C LEU A 24 5.63 -1.57 1.56
N VAL A 25 4.34 -1.62 1.79
CA VAL A 25 3.77 -1.61 3.12
C VAL A 25 3.17 -2.97 3.39
N GLU A 26 3.54 -3.58 4.51
CA GLU A 26 2.93 -4.82 4.95
C GLU A 26 2.04 -4.54 6.13
N LEU A 27 0.82 -5.05 6.06
CA LEU A 27 -0.11 -4.99 7.18
C LEU A 27 -0.34 -6.40 7.70
N GLU A 28 -0.51 -6.53 9.01
CA GLU A 28 -0.77 -7.81 9.64
C GLU A 28 -1.99 -7.69 10.54
N ARG A 29 -2.49 -8.84 10.97
CA ARG A 29 -3.64 -8.85 11.87
C ARG A 29 -3.29 -8.20 13.18
N GLY A 30 -4.17 -7.33 13.64
CA GLY A 30 -3.97 -6.60 14.88
C GLY A 30 -4.65 -7.26 16.05
N PRO A 31 -4.57 -6.64 17.22
CA PRO A 31 -5.10 -7.26 18.44
C PRO A 31 -6.60 -7.46 18.47
N ALA A 32 -7.34 -6.73 17.66
CA ALA A 32 -8.79 -6.86 17.63
C ALA A 32 -9.28 -7.75 16.51
N TRP A 33 -8.38 -8.39 15.76
CA TRP A 33 -8.80 -9.33 14.72
C TRP A 33 -9.56 -10.49 15.35
N ASP A 34 -10.74 -10.78 14.78
CA ASP A 34 -11.56 -11.88 15.27
C ASP A 34 -11.21 -13.13 14.45
N GLU A 35 -10.56 -14.10 15.08
CA GLU A 35 -10.08 -15.29 14.41
C GLU A 35 -11.22 -16.18 13.90
N LEU A 36 -12.42 -15.94 14.35
CA LEU A 36 -13.58 -16.75 13.93
C LEU A 36 -14.28 -16.16 12.73
N ARG A 37 -13.80 -15.02 12.22
CA ARG A 37 -14.44 -14.35 11.10
C ARG A 37 -13.47 -14.12 9.97
N LEU A 38 -13.99 -14.23 8.74
CA LEU A 38 -13.22 -13.86 7.56
C LEU A 38 -13.03 -12.35 7.52
N ARG A 39 -12.06 -11.92 6.73
CA ARG A 39 -11.69 -10.50 6.63
C ARG A 39 -12.90 -9.60 6.38
N ARG A 40 -13.72 -9.97 5.41
CA ARG A 40 -14.85 -9.11 5.05
C ARG A 40 -15.98 -9.15 6.07
N LYS A 41 -15.86 -10.01 7.08
CA LYS A 41 -16.82 -10.08 8.17
C LYS A 41 -16.32 -9.49 9.46
N GLN A 42 -15.10 -8.95 9.44
CA GLN A 42 -14.60 -8.24 10.60
C GLN A 42 -15.41 -6.97 10.82
N ALA A 43 -15.50 -6.55 12.08
CA ALA A 43 -16.21 -5.31 12.40
C ALA A 43 -15.59 -4.14 11.64
N GLY A 44 -16.44 -3.28 11.08
CA GLY A 44 -15.97 -2.08 10.38
C GLY A 44 -15.44 -2.32 8.99
N TRP A 45 -15.74 -3.48 8.39
CA TRP A 45 -15.26 -3.76 7.04
C TRP A 45 -15.68 -2.70 6.03
N ASP A 46 -16.94 -2.26 6.06
CA ASP A 46 -17.42 -1.30 5.05
C ASP A 46 -16.67 0.02 5.13
N GLU A 47 -16.41 0.48 6.35
CA GLU A 47 -15.71 1.74 6.55
C GLU A 47 -14.25 1.61 6.14
N HIS A 48 -13.61 0.48 6.48
CA HIS A 48 -12.23 0.21 6.07
C HIS A 48 -12.13 0.14 4.55
N ALA A 49 -13.04 -0.58 3.91
CA ALA A 49 -13.01 -0.73 2.45
C ALA A 49 -13.19 0.62 1.76
N ALA A 50 -14.11 1.44 2.26
CA ALA A 50 -14.32 2.77 1.69
C ALA A 50 -13.08 3.63 1.82
N PHE A 51 -12.40 3.56 2.98
CA PHE A 51 -11.16 4.30 3.18
C PHE A 51 -10.10 3.86 2.18
N MET A 52 -9.92 2.55 2.00
CA MET A 52 -8.91 2.04 1.07
C MET A 52 -9.24 2.40 -0.37
N ASP A 53 -10.51 2.39 -0.73
CA ASP A 53 -10.92 2.76 -2.08
C ASP A 53 -10.55 4.22 -2.39
N VAL A 54 -10.69 5.12 -1.42
CA VAL A 54 -10.30 6.50 -1.61
C VAL A 54 -8.79 6.62 -1.85
N LEU A 55 -8.00 5.88 -1.08
CA LEU A 55 -6.54 5.91 -1.27
C LEU A 55 -6.15 5.40 -2.66
N ALA A 56 -6.87 4.40 -3.17
CA ALA A 56 -6.60 3.90 -4.50
C ALA A 56 -7.02 4.90 -5.57
N GLU A 57 -8.16 5.54 -5.39
CA GLU A 57 -8.62 6.53 -6.34
C GLU A 57 -7.69 7.74 -6.42
N GLU A 58 -7.07 8.09 -5.31
CA GLU A 58 -6.12 9.19 -5.28
C GLU A 58 -4.76 8.79 -5.87
N GLY A 59 -4.52 7.52 -6.10
CA GLY A 59 -3.23 7.04 -6.55
C GLY A 59 -2.20 6.89 -5.46
N PHE A 60 -2.60 7.09 -4.21
CA PHE A 60 -1.69 6.88 -3.09
C PHE A 60 -1.37 5.39 -2.95
N VAL A 61 -2.39 4.54 -2.98
CA VAL A 61 -2.20 3.10 -3.05
C VAL A 61 -2.28 2.71 -4.52
N VAL A 62 -1.16 2.25 -5.07
CA VAL A 62 -1.08 1.89 -6.48
C VAL A 62 -1.73 0.54 -6.71
N LEU A 63 -1.45 -0.40 -5.83
CA LEU A 63 -2.16 -1.67 -5.81
C LEU A 63 -1.99 -2.30 -4.44
N GLY A 64 -2.87 -3.21 -4.09
CA GLY A 64 -2.77 -3.86 -2.81
C GLY A 64 -3.82 -4.92 -2.62
N GLY A 65 -3.61 -5.77 -1.63
CA GLY A 65 -4.56 -6.80 -1.28
C GLY A 65 -3.93 -7.87 -0.41
N PRO A 66 -4.74 -8.82 0.05
CA PRO A 66 -4.24 -9.92 0.86
C PRO A 66 -3.35 -10.85 0.04
N VAL A 67 -2.38 -11.45 0.69
CA VAL A 67 -1.42 -12.34 0.05
C VAL A 67 -1.61 -13.75 0.58
N GLY A 68 -1.54 -14.72 -0.32
CA GLY A 68 -1.69 -16.12 0.04
C GLY A 68 -3.06 -16.63 -0.32
N LYS A 69 -3.37 -17.82 0.15
CA LYS A 69 -4.65 -18.44 -0.14
C LYS A 69 -5.69 -18.01 0.87
N GLY A 70 -6.94 -18.03 0.46
CA GLY A 70 -8.04 -17.64 1.34
C GLY A 70 -7.93 -16.19 1.72
N ASP A 71 -8.12 -15.93 3.00
CA ASP A 71 -8.07 -14.56 3.49
C ASP A 71 -6.66 -14.02 3.63
N GLY A 72 -5.68 -14.89 3.71
CA GLY A 72 -4.30 -14.48 3.92
C GLY A 72 -4.07 -13.87 5.29
N ASP A 73 -2.83 -13.92 5.76
CA ASP A 73 -2.47 -13.29 7.02
C ASP A 73 -1.97 -11.88 6.84
N ARG A 74 -1.44 -11.59 5.67
CA ARG A 74 -0.79 -10.33 5.39
C ARG A 74 -1.46 -9.63 4.25
N VAL A 75 -1.40 -8.31 4.29
CA VAL A 75 -1.83 -7.47 3.17
C VAL A 75 -0.60 -6.71 2.72
N LEU A 76 -0.40 -6.65 1.42
CA LEU A 76 0.66 -5.82 0.85
C LEU A 76 0.03 -4.65 0.13
N LEU A 77 0.63 -3.48 0.33
CA LEU A 77 0.25 -2.27 -0.40
C LEU A 77 1.48 -1.72 -1.09
N VAL A 78 1.35 -1.37 -2.34
CA VAL A 78 2.36 -0.58 -3.04
C VAL A 78 1.88 0.86 -2.99
N VAL A 79 2.65 1.71 -2.36
CA VAL A 79 2.25 3.09 -2.09
C VAL A 79 3.22 4.03 -2.78
N GLU A 80 2.69 5.09 -3.36
CA GLU A 80 3.51 6.15 -3.94
C GLU A 80 3.40 7.36 -3.03
N ALA A 81 4.52 7.73 -2.39
CA ALA A 81 4.52 8.80 -1.41
C ALA A 81 5.94 9.34 -1.25
N ASN A 82 6.06 10.49 -0.60
CA ASN A 82 7.36 11.13 -0.38
C ASN A 82 8.14 10.53 0.76
N SER A 83 7.47 9.96 1.74
CA SER A 83 8.16 9.53 2.95
C SER A 83 7.34 8.51 3.72
N GLU A 84 8.03 7.76 4.54
CA GLU A 84 7.39 6.83 5.45
C GLU A 84 6.46 7.54 6.42
N THR A 85 6.86 8.72 6.88
CA THR A 85 6.04 9.50 7.81
C THR A 85 4.67 9.82 7.21
N THR A 86 4.66 10.24 5.95
CA THR A 86 3.40 10.52 5.26
C THR A 86 2.53 9.27 5.17
N ILE A 87 3.16 8.12 4.87
CA ILE A 87 2.42 6.87 4.75
C ILE A 87 1.77 6.49 6.06
N ARG A 88 2.55 6.54 7.14
CA ARG A 88 2.02 6.16 8.44
C ARG A 88 0.91 7.11 8.88
N ALA A 89 1.06 8.39 8.60
CA ALA A 89 0.03 9.37 8.95
C ALA A 89 -1.27 9.12 8.18
N ARG A 90 -1.16 8.82 6.87
CA ARG A 90 -2.35 8.56 6.07
C ARG A 90 -3.05 7.28 6.52
N LEU A 91 -2.29 6.22 6.76
CA LEU A 91 -2.87 4.94 7.14
C LEU A 91 -3.44 4.96 8.56
N ALA A 92 -2.98 5.88 9.40
CA ALA A 92 -3.53 6.00 10.75
C ALA A 92 -4.99 6.42 10.76
N SER A 93 -5.50 6.96 9.66
CA SER A 93 -6.91 7.33 9.56
C SER A 93 -7.83 6.18 9.16
N ASP A 94 -7.26 5.01 8.84
CA ASP A 94 -8.05 3.84 8.55
C ASP A 94 -8.81 3.43 9.81
N PRO A 95 -10.12 3.18 9.73
CA PRO A 95 -10.87 2.70 10.91
C PRO A 95 -10.30 1.44 11.54
N TRP A 96 -9.55 0.66 10.78
CA TRP A 96 -8.94 -0.58 11.29
C TRP A 96 -7.54 -0.37 11.86
N ALA A 97 -6.98 0.85 11.74
CA ALA A 97 -5.58 1.09 12.13
C ALA A 97 -5.36 0.79 13.60
N GLY A 98 -4.38 -0.07 13.88
CA GLY A 98 -4.01 -0.41 15.25
C GLY A 98 -4.98 -1.32 15.97
N THR A 99 -6.05 -1.75 15.31
CA THR A 99 -7.07 -2.60 15.93
C THR A 99 -7.21 -3.90 15.14
N ILE A 100 -7.93 -3.89 14.04
CA ILE A 100 -8.11 -5.08 13.20
C ILE A 100 -6.84 -5.35 12.39
N LEU A 101 -6.17 -4.30 11.91
CA LEU A 101 -4.89 -4.41 11.19
C LEU A 101 -3.86 -3.47 11.79
N THR A 102 -2.60 -3.89 11.71
CA THR A 102 -1.50 -3.03 12.11
C THR A 102 -0.44 -3.04 11.01
N ILE A 103 0.40 -2.01 11.00
CA ILE A 103 1.49 -1.94 10.04
C ILE A 103 2.64 -2.80 10.56
N ALA A 104 3.03 -3.81 9.78
CA ALA A 104 4.17 -4.65 10.10
C ALA A 104 5.47 -4.02 9.62
N SER A 105 5.45 -3.40 8.44
CA SER A 105 6.65 -2.74 7.91
C SER A 105 6.29 -1.75 6.82
N VAL A 106 7.17 -0.77 6.66
CA VAL A 106 7.12 0.19 5.56
C VAL A 106 8.54 0.25 5.00
N LYS A 107 8.70 -0.12 3.74
CA LYS A 107 10.04 -0.21 3.15
C LYS A 107 10.09 0.54 1.83
N PRO A 108 11.11 1.35 1.61
CA PRO A 108 11.28 1.97 0.29
C PRO A 108 11.51 0.87 -0.76
N TRP A 109 10.97 1.08 -1.94
CA TRP A 109 11.02 0.09 -3.00
C TRP A 109 11.46 0.73 -4.30
N SER A 110 12.59 0.24 -4.83
CA SER A 110 13.06 0.67 -6.14
C SER A 110 12.38 -0.19 -7.20
N VAL A 111 11.51 0.42 -7.98
CA VAL A 111 10.78 -0.30 -9.02
C VAL A 111 11.60 -0.25 -10.30
N TRP A 112 12.07 -1.38 -10.75
CA TRP A 112 12.95 -1.48 -11.91
C TRP A 112 12.23 -1.92 -13.18
N MET A 113 11.13 -2.64 -13.02
CA MET A 113 10.40 -3.18 -14.17
C MET A 113 8.93 -2.90 -14.00
N ARG A 114 8.31 -2.56 -15.09
CA ARG A 114 6.88 -2.29 -15.07
C ARG A 114 6.33 -2.69 -16.44
N ALA A 115 5.26 -3.45 -16.44
CA ALA A 115 4.63 -3.80 -17.70
C ALA A 115 4.06 -2.55 -18.35
N PRO A 116 4.02 -2.50 -19.67
CA PRO A 116 3.39 -1.37 -20.36
C PRO A 116 1.92 -1.29 -20.02
N ARG A 117 1.40 -0.08 -19.97
CA ARG A 117 -0.03 0.11 -19.76
C ARG A 117 -0.77 -0.22 -21.04
N ARG A 118 -2.00 -0.73 -20.90
CA ARG A 118 -2.77 -1.11 -22.07
C ARG A 118 -3.95 -0.21 -22.29
#